data_14f32cb9105c77602d1cc2ef31a3cc51
#
_entry.id   14f32cb9105c77602d1cc2ef31a3cc51
#
_cell.length_a   1.000
_cell.length_b   1.000
_cell.length_c   1.000
_cell.angle_alpha   90.00
_cell.angle_beta   90.00
_cell.angle_gamma   90.00
#
_symmetry.space_group_name_H-M   'P 1'
#
loop_
_entity.id
_entity.type
_entity.pdbx_description
1 polymer ?
#
loop_
_entity_poly.entity_id
_entity_poly.type
_entity_poly.pdbx_seq_one_letter_code
_entity_poly.pdbx_strand_id
1 'polypeptide(L)'
;MNELTNRVFKIWAYTVSHNFLLIRSQMKFPDQEDWNRSYAYNIDIEFSAVVYVDLPTILNGIVIIELLDNIPEKFQDFKLKFGHKIFEIKSSGNSYYIVAGNYRIGKNTWLNKDRIIDMNLEHDSIIGVS
;
A
#
# COMPACT_ATOMS: atom_id res chain seq x y z
N MET A 1 -10.43 3.19 6.51
CA MET A 1 -9.52 3.63 7.59
C MET A 1 -9.16 5.09 7.37
N ASN A 2 -9.46 5.94 8.35
CA ASN A 2 -9.32 7.40 8.19
C ASN A 2 -7.87 7.85 7.98
N GLU A 3 -6.90 7.14 8.54
CA GLU A 3 -5.49 7.51 8.39
C GLU A 3 -5.04 7.43 6.93
N LEU A 4 -5.54 6.47 6.16
CA LEU A 4 -5.17 6.34 4.75
C LEU A 4 -5.81 7.43 3.89
N THR A 5 -6.99 7.91 4.24
CA THR A 5 -7.71 8.92 3.44
C THR A 5 -7.13 10.31 3.58
N ASN A 6 -6.35 10.57 4.62
CA ASN A 6 -5.82 11.90 4.92
C ASN A 6 -4.32 12.06 4.60
N ARG A 7 -3.73 11.07 3.98
CA ARG A 7 -2.29 11.06 3.70
C ARG A 7 -2.02 10.98 2.21
N VAL A 8 -0.87 11.51 1.80
CA VAL A 8 -0.37 11.34 0.43
C VAL A 8 0.55 10.14 0.41
N PHE A 9 0.32 9.23 -0.54
CA PHE A 9 1.11 8.02 -0.70
C PHE A 9 1.87 8.08 -2.02
N LYS A 10 3.04 7.44 -2.03
CA LYS A 10 3.86 7.27 -3.23
C LYS A 10 4.19 5.80 -3.41
N ILE A 11 4.32 5.37 -4.66
CA ILE A 11 4.98 4.10 -4.94
C ILE A 11 6.44 4.30 -4.49
N TRP A 12 6.85 3.55 -3.46
CA TRP A 12 8.15 3.73 -2.84
C TRP A 12 9.19 2.77 -3.42
N ALA A 13 8.83 1.51 -3.55
CA ALA A 13 9.72 0.49 -4.07
C ALA A 13 8.97 -0.75 -4.52
N TYR A 14 9.58 -1.50 -5.44
CA TYR A 14 9.08 -2.79 -5.90
C TYR A 14 10.27 -3.71 -6.13
N THR A 15 10.17 -4.98 -5.71
CA THR A 15 11.21 -5.96 -5.99
C THR A 15 10.68 -7.12 -6.80
N VAL A 16 11.30 -7.37 -7.94
CA VAL A 16 10.94 -8.46 -8.85
C VAL A 16 11.21 -9.81 -8.20
N SER A 17 12.29 -9.94 -7.45
CA SER A 17 12.70 -11.23 -6.86
C SER A 17 11.68 -11.78 -5.86
N HIS A 18 10.91 -10.92 -5.19
CA HIS A 18 9.92 -11.31 -4.21
C HIS A 18 8.50 -10.89 -4.56
N ASN A 19 8.32 -10.21 -5.69
CA ASN A 19 7.03 -9.64 -6.10
C ASN A 19 6.40 -8.83 -4.97
N PHE A 20 7.20 -7.97 -4.35
CA PHE A 20 6.82 -7.18 -3.19
C PHE A 20 6.72 -5.71 -3.61
N LEU A 21 5.57 -5.08 -3.33
CA LEU A 21 5.31 -3.67 -3.63
C LEU A 21 5.13 -2.90 -2.33
N LEU A 22 5.88 -1.83 -2.18
CA LEU A 22 5.77 -0.91 -1.06
C LEU A 22 5.21 0.42 -1.53
N ILE A 23 4.12 0.85 -0.90
CA ILE A 23 3.53 2.18 -1.05
C ILE A 23 3.68 2.87 0.31
N ARG A 24 4.29 4.05 0.31
CA ARG A 24 4.58 4.76 1.57
C ARG A 24 4.01 6.15 1.58
N SER A 25 3.41 6.51 2.71
CA SER A 25 3.20 7.90 3.09
C SER A 25 4.29 8.28 4.08
N GLN A 26 5.19 9.14 3.64
CA GLN A 26 6.36 9.49 4.42
C GLN A 26 6.01 10.41 5.58
N MET A 27 6.62 10.18 6.74
CA MET A 27 6.48 11.05 7.90
C MET A 27 7.05 12.44 7.61
N LYS A 28 6.53 13.42 8.35
CA LYS A 28 7.05 14.79 8.36
C LYS A 28 7.72 15.08 9.69
N PHE A 29 8.58 16.08 9.70
CA PHE A 29 9.27 16.55 10.90
C PHE A 29 8.62 17.81 11.45
N PRO A 30 8.77 18.11 12.75
CA PRO A 30 8.10 19.26 13.38
C PRO A 30 8.39 20.63 12.75
N ASP A 31 9.52 20.78 12.05
CA ASP A 31 9.91 22.01 11.38
C ASP A 31 9.31 22.15 9.97
N GLN A 32 8.61 21.13 9.47
CA GLN A 32 7.97 21.17 8.16
C GLN A 32 6.57 21.78 8.24
N GLU A 33 6.16 22.43 7.14
CA GLU A 33 4.80 22.95 7.01
C GLU A 33 3.77 21.84 7.16
N ASP A 34 2.62 22.19 7.72
CA ASP A 34 1.49 21.30 7.90
C ASP A 34 1.78 20.07 8.78
N TRP A 35 2.86 20.14 9.58
CA TRP A 35 3.14 19.07 10.50
C TRP A 35 2.09 19.02 11.62
N ASN A 36 1.66 17.82 11.97
CA ASN A 36 0.91 17.52 13.18
C ASN A 36 1.23 16.08 13.60
N ARG A 37 0.67 15.65 14.72
CA ARG A 37 0.98 14.31 15.26
C ARG A 37 0.62 13.16 14.33
N SER A 38 -0.36 13.37 13.45
CA SER A 38 -0.74 12.33 12.47
C SER A 38 0.34 12.09 11.41
N TYR A 39 1.33 12.97 11.30
CA TYR A 39 2.47 12.84 10.36
C TYR A 39 3.78 12.45 11.06
N ALA A 40 3.74 12.11 12.35
CA ALA A 40 4.96 11.77 13.11
C ALA A 40 5.54 10.40 12.78
N TYR A 41 4.95 9.67 11.83
CA TYR A 41 5.36 8.32 11.44
C TYR A 41 5.11 8.10 9.95
N ASN A 42 5.82 7.14 9.37
CA ASN A 42 5.50 6.62 8.04
C ASN A 42 4.31 5.67 8.13
N ILE A 43 3.50 5.64 7.08
CA ILE A 43 2.55 4.55 6.87
C ILE A 43 3.01 3.79 5.64
N ASP A 44 3.31 2.51 5.83
CA ASP A 44 3.73 1.60 4.76
C ASP A 44 2.62 0.61 4.46
N ILE A 45 2.26 0.52 3.18
CA ILE A 45 1.36 -0.52 2.68
C ILE A 45 2.21 -1.48 1.88
N GLU A 46 2.31 -2.71 2.37
CA GLU A 46 3.15 -3.76 1.79
C GLU A 46 2.28 -4.81 1.13
N PHE A 47 2.34 -4.92 -0.19
CA PHE A 47 1.65 -5.97 -0.95
C PHE A 47 2.64 -7.08 -1.27
N SER A 48 2.26 -8.32 -1.02
CA SER A 48 3.07 -9.51 -1.27
C SER A 48 2.47 -10.36 -2.38
N ALA A 49 3.31 -11.10 -3.10
CA ALA A 49 2.91 -11.94 -4.24
C ALA A 49 2.14 -11.13 -5.28
N VAL A 50 2.69 -9.99 -5.66
CA VAL A 50 2.07 -9.04 -6.60
C VAL A 50 2.25 -9.58 -8.02
N VAL A 51 1.15 -9.63 -8.79
CA VAL A 51 1.14 -10.08 -10.18
C VAL A 51 0.62 -9.03 -11.15
N TYR A 52 0.00 -7.95 -10.64
CA TYR A 52 -0.50 -6.86 -11.48
C TYR A 52 -0.57 -5.58 -10.67
N VAL A 53 -0.12 -4.49 -11.25
CA VAL A 53 -0.17 -3.15 -10.63
C VAL A 53 -0.66 -2.15 -11.66
N ASP A 54 -1.70 -1.40 -11.29
CA ASP A 54 -2.21 -0.27 -12.04
C ASP A 54 -2.39 0.88 -11.06
N LEU A 55 -1.35 1.69 -10.91
CA LEU A 55 -1.32 2.81 -9.97
C LEU A 55 -0.57 4.00 -10.56
N PRO A 56 -1.01 5.23 -10.29
CA PRO A 56 -0.16 6.38 -10.48
C PRO A 56 0.95 6.38 -9.42
N THR A 57 1.99 7.17 -9.64
CA THR A 57 3.13 7.22 -8.70
C THR A 57 2.79 7.95 -7.40
N ILE A 58 1.77 8.81 -7.42
CA ILE A 58 1.30 9.58 -6.25
C ILE A 58 -0.20 9.38 -6.11
N LEU A 59 -0.64 9.12 -4.87
CA LEU A 59 -2.04 8.90 -4.52
C LEU A 59 -2.39 9.84 -3.36
N ASN A 60 -3.44 10.66 -3.55
CA ASN A 60 -3.94 11.57 -2.52
C ASN A 60 -5.09 10.93 -1.78
N GLY A 61 -4.79 10.33 -0.63
CA GLY A 61 -5.75 9.54 0.11
C GLY A 61 -6.06 8.22 -0.59
N ILE A 62 -6.24 7.17 0.19
CA ILE A 62 -6.46 5.81 -0.31
C ILE A 62 -7.57 5.15 0.45
N VAL A 63 -8.43 4.42 -0.28
CA VAL A 63 -9.31 3.39 0.26
C VAL A 63 -8.99 2.09 -0.46
N ILE A 64 -8.73 1.03 0.29
CA ILE A 64 -8.43 -0.30 -0.25
C ILE A 64 -9.65 -1.19 -0.05
N ILE A 65 -10.11 -1.79 -1.14
CA ILE A 65 -11.27 -2.69 -1.13
C ILE A 65 -10.86 -4.00 -1.79
N GLU A 66 -11.02 -5.11 -1.08
CA GLU A 66 -10.87 -6.42 -1.70
C GLU A 66 -12.15 -6.75 -2.47
N LEU A 67 -12.03 -7.02 -3.75
CA LEU A 67 -13.18 -7.37 -4.59
C LEU A 67 -13.51 -8.85 -4.43
N LEU A 68 -14.69 -9.12 -3.88
CA LEU A 68 -15.20 -10.49 -3.70
C LEU A 68 -16.12 -10.91 -4.84
N ASP A 69 -16.76 -9.94 -5.48
CA ASP A 69 -17.66 -10.14 -6.63
C ASP A 69 -17.51 -8.98 -7.62
N ASN A 70 -18.22 -9.03 -8.74
CA ASN A 70 -18.15 -8.01 -9.80
C ASN A 70 -16.69 -7.72 -10.22
N ILE A 71 -15.89 -8.77 -10.29
CA ILE A 71 -14.47 -8.66 -10.63
C ILE A 71 -14.35 -8.34 -12.12
N PRO A 72 -13.55 -7.31 -12.50
CA PRO A 72 -13.29 -7.02 -13.91
C PRO A 72 -12.81 -8.27 -14.64
N GLU A 73 -13.29 -8.47 -15.86
CA GLU A 73 -13.01 -9.69 -16.63
C GLU A 73 -11.52 -9.99 -16.74
N LYS A 74 -10.72 -8.95 -16.94
CA LYS A 74 -9.26 -9.10 -17.06
C LYS A 74 -8.57 -9.69 -15.83
N PHE A 75 -9.22 -9.68 -14.66
CA PHE A 75 -8.66 -10.21 -13.42
C PHE A 75 -9.24 -11.55 -12.99
N GLN A 76 -10.27 -12.06 -13.68
CA GLN A 76 -10.97 -13.26 -13.23
C GLN A 76 -10.06 -14.48 -13.17
N ASP A 77 -9.15 -14.65 -14.14
CA ASP A 77 -8.22 -15.78 -14.15
C ASP A 77 -7.26 -15.77 -12.96
N PHE A 78 -6.81 -14.59 -12.53
CA PHE A 78 -5.94 -14.50 -11.36
C PHE A 78 -6.62 -15.05 -10.11
N LYS A 79 -7.89 -14.74 -9.93
CA LYS A 79 -8.65 -15.21 -8.77
C LYS A 79 -9.01 -16.67 -8.89
N LEU A 80 -9.56 -17.09 -10.03
CA LEU A 80 -10.11 -18.43 -10.22
C LEU A 80 -9.02 -19.50 -10.37
N LYS A 81 -7.94 -19.18 -11.11
CA LYS A 81 -6.88 -20.16 -11.41
C LYS A 81 -5.75 -20.14 -10.39
N PHE A 82 -5.41 -18.98 -9.85
CA PHE A 82 -4.22 -18.80 -9.04
C PHE A 82 -4.50 -18.40 -7.59
N GLY A 83 -5.76 -18.12 -7.27
CA GLY A 83 -6.14 -17.78 -5.90
C GLY A 83 -5.69 -16.41 -5.41
N HIS A 84 -5.28 -15.51 -6.33
CA HIS A 84 -4.91 -14.15 -5.96
C HIS A 84 -6.13 -13.34 -5.57
N LYS A 85 -5.91 -12.35 -4.72
CA LYS A 85 -6.91 -11.35 -4.36
C LYS A 85 -6.83 -10.15 -5.29
N ILE A 86 -7.97 -9.56 -5.57
CA ILE A 86 -8.08 -8.37 -6.41
C ILE A 86 -8.40 -7.20 -5.49
N PHE A 87 -7.50 -6.21 -5.42
CA PHE A 87 -7.70 -5.03 -4.59
C PHE A 87 -8.01 -3.84 -5.49
N GLU A 88 -9.11 -3.17 -5.20
CA GLU A 88 -9.43 -1.86 -5.79
C GLU A 88 -8.87 -0.78 -4.87
N ILE A 89 -8.08 0.12 -5.46
CA ILE A 89 -7.50 1.26 -4.74
C ILE A 89 -8.22 2.50 -5.22
N LYS A 90 -9.03 3.11 -4.35
CA LYS A 90 -9.73 4.34 -4.68
C LYS A 90 -8.93 5.53 -4.18
N SER A 91 -8.71 6.51 -5.06
CA SER A 91 -7.99 7.73 -4.74
C SER A 91 -8.45 8.85 -5.67
N SER A 92 -8.80 10.00 -5.09
CA SER A 92 -9.19 11.20 -5.84
C SER A 92 -10.29 10.95 -6.88
N GLY A 93 -11.28 10.11 -6.55
CA GLY A 93 -12.40 9.79 -7.42
C GLY A 93 -12.10 8.78 -8.52
N ASN A 94 -10.90 8.22 -8.56
CA ASN A 94 -10.50 7.21 -9.53
C ASN A 94 -10.31 5.85 -8.86
N SER A 95 -10.42 4.80 -9.65
CA SER A 95 -10.19 3.43 -9.21
C SER A 95 -8.98 2.84 -9.92
N TYR A 96 -8.09 2.27 -9.14
CA TYR A 96 -6.89 1.58 -9.61
C TYR A 96 -6.89 0.18 -9.04
N TYR A 97 -6.03 -0.70 -9.55
CA TYR A 97 -6.07 -2.11 -9.16
C TYR A 97 -4.70 -2.67 -8.87
N ILE A 98 -4.64 -3.51 -7.85
CA ILE A 98 -3.49 -4.35 -7.53
C ILE A 98 -4.00 -5.78 -7.38
N VAL A 99 -3.35 -6.72 -8.06
CA VAL A 99 -3.62 -8.15 -7.88
C VAL A 99 -2.44 -8.75 -7.13
N ALA A 100 -2.71 -9.32 -5.97
CA ALA A 100 -1.66 -9.79 -5.08
C ALA A 100 -2.18 -10.91 -4.17
N GLY A 101 -1.28 -11.54 -3.42
CA GLY A 101 -1.64 -12.53 -2.42
C GLY A 101 -2.27 -11.90 -1.19
N ASN A 102 -1.66 -10.83 -0.68
CA ASN A 102 -2.15 -10.14 0.51
C ASN A 102 -1.50 -8.76 0.65
N TYR A 103 -1.96 -7.99 1.63
CA TYR A 103 -1.30 -6.76 2.03
C TYR A 103 -1.23 -6.65 3.54
N ARG A 104 -0.33 -5.80 4.00
CA ARG A 104 -0.19 -5.42 5.39
C ARG A 104 0.11 -3.94 5.47
N ILE A 105 -0.46 -3.25 6.45
CA ILE A 105 -0.26 -1.83 6.67
C ILE A 105 0.42 -1.65 8.02
N GLY A 106 1.57 -1.00 8.02
CA GLY A 106 2.35 -0.76 9.23
C GLY A 106 2.73 0.70 9.40
N LYS A 107 2.99 1.07 10.65
CA LYS A 107 3.55 2.36 11.02
C LYS A 107 4.99 2.18 11.49
N ASN A 108 5.87 3.10 11.09
CA ASN A 108 7.24 3.09 11.54
C ASN A 108 7.83 4.51 11.49
N THR A 109 9.04 4.66 12.02
CA THR A 109 9.77 5.92 12.01
C THR A 109 11.12 5.80 11.32
N TRP A 110 11.26 4.85 10.40
CA TRP A 110 12.51 4.62 9.69
C TRP A 110 12.82 5.79 8.75
N LEU A 111 14.10 6.20 8.76
CA LEU A 111 14.63 7.20 7.84
C LEU A 111 15.30 6.48 6.68
N ASN A 112 14.76 6.64 5.46
CA ASN A 112 15.34 6.06 4.23
C ASN A 112 15.56 4.55 4.28
N LYS A 113 14.79 3.85 5.11
CA LYS A 113 14.81 2.39 5.22
C LYS A 113 13.43 1.83 4.96
N ASP A 114 13.37 0.61 4.47
CA ASP A 114 12.13 -0.12 4.23
C ASP A 114 12.38 -1.62 4.29
N ARG A 115 11.30 -2.40 4.28
CA ARG A 115 11.38 -3.85 4.37
C ARG A 115 11.78 -4.52 3.06
N ILE A 116 11.83 -3.81 1.95
CA ILE A 116 12.41 -4.32 0.72
C ILE A 116 13.93 -4.43 0.86
N ILE A 117 14.55 -3.41 1.46
CA ILE A 117 16.00 -3.41 1.71
C ILE A 117 16.34 -4.39 2.84
N ASP A 118 15.54 -4.41 3.90
CA ASP A 118 15.78 -5.26 5.07
C ASP A 118 14.45 -5.82 5.58
N MET A 119 14.16 -7.06 5.23
CA MET A 119 12.93 -7.75 5.62
C MET A 119 12.86 -8.05 7.12
N ASN A 120 13.98 -7.92 7.85
CA ASN A 120 14.02 -8.14 9.30
C ASN A 120 13.55 -6.91 10.10
N LEU A 121 13.37 -5.75 9.45
CA LEU A 121 12.79 -4.60 10.11
C LEU A 121 11.36 -4.92 10.54
N GLU A 122 11.00 -4.46 11.73
CA GLU A 122 9.65 -4.62 12.27
C GLU A 122 8.98 -3.27 12.40
N HIS A 123 7.73 -3.19 11.96
CA HIS A 123 6.91 -2.00 12.15
C HIS A 123 6.62 -1.77 13.64
N ASP A 124 6.48 -0.51 14.03
CA ASP A 124 6.07 -0.16 15.40
C ASP A 124 4.68 -0.70 15.71
N SER A 125 3.79 -0.70 14.72
CA SER A 125 2.45 -1.28 14.84
C SER A 125 1.93 -1.70 13.47
N ILE A 126 1.09 -2.72 13.45
CA ILE A 126 0.35 -3.15 12.26
C ILE A 126 -1.08 -2.67 12.42
N ILE A 127 -1.56 -1.87 11.47
CA ILE A 127 -2.88 -1.23 11.55
C ILE A 127 -3.87 -1.78 10.54
N GLY A 128 -3.46 -2.71 9.68
CA GLY A 128 -4.33 -3.37 8.73
C GLY A 128 -3.66 -4.56 8.09
N VAL A 129 -4.47 -5.57 7.77
CA VAL A 129 -4.05 -6.77 7.02
C VAL A 129 -5.20 -7.22 6.13
N SER A 130 -4.87 -7.89 5.06
CA SER A 130 -5.88 -8.51 4.20
C SER A 130 -6.06 -9.98 4.48
#